data_c8c3add4fe9bef7e88b714628ebe4df0
#
_entry.id   c8c3add4fe9bef7e88b714628ebe4df0
#
_cell.length_a   1.000
_cell.length_b   1.000
_cell.length_c   1.000
_cell.angle_alpha   90.00
_cell.angle_beta   90.00
_cell.angle_gamma   90.00
#
_symmetry.space_group_name_H-M   'P 1'
#
loop_
_entity.id
_entity.type
_entity.pdbx_description
1 polymer ?
#
loop_
_entity_poly.entity_id
_entity_poly.type
_entity_poly.pdbx_seq_one_letter_code
_entity_poly.pdbx_strand_id
1 'polypeptide(L)'
;MRRSRAKIRWKQPLPTLAALTLLLAFDGSGILRVGLGCAVLHECGHALAYRLLWRRWPEIEVSPFGLCLRLRGLPMTNLQELLLAAAGPAVNLLACAAVLAFMRATAYTYGGYWFACCNLLVGASNLLPLPGLDGAHIAACLLHFGRK
;
A
#
# COMPACT_ATOMS: atom_id res chain seq x y z
N MET A 1 20.33 14.83 16.44
CA MET A 1 19.46 13.85 15.76
C MET A 1 19.35 14.19 14.27
N ARG A 2 20.00 13.45 13.36
CA ARG A 2 19.87 13.66 11.93
C ARG A 2 18.45 13.27 11.49
N ARG A 3 17.64 14.22 11.05
CA ARG A 3 16.33 13.96 10.43
C ARG A 3 16.56 13.08 9.19
N SER A 4 16.19 11.80 9.27
CA SER A 4 16.20 10.90 8.12
C SER A 4 15.14 11.41 7.14
N ARG A 5 15.58 11.97 6.00
CA ARG A 5 14.67 12.34 4.90
C ARG A 5 14.27 11.05 4.16
N ALA A 6 13.04 10.98 3.69
CA ALA A 6 12.61 9.93 2.76
C ALA A 6 13.49 10.00 1.51
N LYS A 7 14.03 8.87 1.09
CA LYS A 7 14.81 8.77 -0.16
C LYS A 7 13.96 8.02 -1.18
N ILE A 8 13.69 8.66 -2.30
CA ILE A 8 13.03 8.04 -3.44
C ILE A 8 14.11 7.60 -4.42
N ARG A 9 14.13 6.32 -4.79
CA ARG A 9 15.05 5.77 -5.79
C ARG A 9 14.24 5.25 -6.97
N TRP A 10 14.59 5.71 -8.15
CA TRP A 10 14.02 5.22 -9.40
C TRP A 10 14.90 4.10 -9.92
N LYS A 11 14.37 2.88 -10.01
CA LYS A 11 15.14 1.73 -10.50
C LYS A 11 15.28 1.74 -12.02
N GLN A 12 14.23 2.15 -12.71
CA GLN A 12 14.16 2.24 -14.17
C GLN A 12 13.25 3.42 -14.55
N PRO A 13 13.76 4.68 -14.54
CA PRO A 13 12.88 5.85 -14.71
C PRO A 13 12.17 5.90 -16.06
N LEU A 14 12.86 5.63 -17.16
CA LEU A 14 12.29 5.68 -18.50
C LEU A 14 11.18 4.63 -18.71
N PRO A 15 11.40 3.32 -18.47
CA PRO A 15 10.33 2.33 -18.58
C PRO A 15 9.14 2.60 -17.64
N THR A 16 9.41 3.09 -16.42
CA THR A 16 8.35 3.41 -15.45
C THR A 16 7.48 4.56 -15.97
N LEU A 17 8.10 5.65 -16.45
CA LEU A 17 7.37 6.78 -17.00
C LEU A 17 6.60 6.39 -18.26
N ALA A 18 7.21 5.62 -19.17
CA ALA A 18 6.55 5.13 -20.37
C ALA A 18 5.34 4.25 -20.05
N ALA A 19 5.49 3.28 -19.14
CA ALA A 19 4.40 2.41 -18.71
C ALA A 19 3.27 3.21 -18.05
N LEU A 20 3.60 4.15 -17.16
CA LEU A 20 2.61 5.01 -16.50
C LEU A 20 1.87 5.91 -17.49
N THR A 21 2.60 6.54 -18.43
CA THR A 21 2.02 7.40 -19.47
C THR A 21 1.08 6.60 -20.36
N LEU A 22 1.50 5.41 -20.80
CA LEU A 22 0.68 4.51 -21.62
C LEU A 22 -0.59 4.10 -20.88
N LEU A 23 -0.45 3.66 -19.65
CA LEU A 23 -1.55 3.22 -18.79
C LEU A 23 -2.57 4.36 -18.58
N LEU A 24 -2.10 5.58 -18.29
CA LEU A 24 -2.97 6.74 -18.09
C LEU A 24 -3.57 7.26 -19.40
N ALA A 25 -2.89 7.12 -20.56
CA ALA A 25 -3.41 7.52 -21.87
C ALA A 25 -4.59 6.66 -22.30
N PHE A 26 -4.59 5.36 -21.95
CA PHE A 26 -5.69 4.44 -22.26
C PHE A 26 -6.79 4.40 -21.18
N ASP A 27 -6.64 5.17 -20.10
CA ASP A 27 -7.64 5.22 -19.03
C ASP A 27 -8.80 6.16 -19.37
N GLY A 28 -9.64 5.77 -20.33
CA GLY A 28 -10.84 6.52 -20.68
C GLY A 28 -11.92 6.55 -19.57
N SER A 29 -11.90 5.57 -18.66
CA SER A 29 -12.86 5.44 -17.55
C SER A 29 -12.44 6.16 -16.27
N GLY A 30 -11.17 6.47 -16.10
CA GLY A 30 -10.58 7.00 -14.86
C GLY A 30 -10.35 5.93 -13.77
N ILE A 31 -10.71 4.66 -14.03
CA ILE A 31 -10.59 3.57 -13.06
C ILE A 31 -9.14 3.29 -12.71
N LEU A 32 -8.25 3.31 -13.71
CA LEU A 32 -6.82 3.05 -13.49
C LEU A 32 -6.16 4.14 -12.63
N ARG A 33 -6.58 5.40 -12.81
CA ARG A 33 -6.12 6.53 -11.96
C ARG A 33 -6.55 6.34 -10.52
N VAL A 34 -7.81 5.93 -10.30
CA VAL A 34 -8.32 5.63 -8.95
C VAL A 34 -7.58 4.44 -8.36
N GLY A 35 -7.40 3.35 -9.11
CA GLY A 35 -6.64 2.18 -8.67
C GLY A 35 -5.20 2.51 -8.30
N LEU A 36 -4.52 3.34 -9.11
CA LEU A 36 -3.17 3.83 -8.82
C LEU A 36 -3.13 4.66 -7.52
N GLY A 37 -4.13 5.54 -7.32
CA GLY A 37 -4.29 6.29 -6.09
C GLY A 37 -4.47 5.39 -4.87
N CYS A 38 -5.26 4.33 -4.99
CA CYS A 38 -5.46 3.33 -3.93
C CYS A 38 -4.18 2.53 -3.64
N ALA A 39 -3.38 2.20 -4.67
CA ALA A 39 -2.09 1.55 -4.49
C ALA A 39 -1.07 2.48 -3.79
N VAL A 40 -1.02 3.76 -4.17
CA VAL A 40 -0.18 4.76 -3.46
C VAL A 40 -0.62 4.90 -2.01
N LEU A 41 -1.93 4.93 -1.74
CA LEU A 41 -2.48 5.00 -0.38
C LEU A 41 -2.07 3.77 0.45
N HIS A 42 -2.08 2.58 -0.14
CA HIS A 42 -1.60 1.34 0.44
C HIS A 42 -0.14 1.45 0.89
N GLU A 43 0.75 1.88 -0.01
CA GLU A 43 2.18 2.07 0.29
C GLU A 43 2.41 3.16 1.36
N CYS A 44 1.56 4.20 1.38
CA CYS A 44 1.58 5.19 2.45
C CYS A 44 1.26 4.58 3.82
N GLY A 45 0.37 3.58 3.87
CA GLY A 45 0.09 2.81 5.08
C GLY A 45 1.34 2.14 5.66
N HIS A 46 2.07 1.41 4.82
CA HIS A 46 3.35 0.79 5.20
C HIS A 46 4.40 1.83 5.61
N ALA A 47 4.52 2.91 4.83
CA ALA A 47 5.50 3.97 5.13
C ALA A 47 5.22 4.64 6.47
N LEU A 48 3.94 4.88 6.80
CA LEU A 48 3.52 5.43 8.08
C LEU A 48 3.81 4.47 9.22
N ALA A 49 3.45 3.20 9.08
CA ALA A 49 3.76 2.17 10.09
C ALA A 49 5.27 2.05 10.33
N TYR A 50 6.06 2.02 9.26
CA TYR A 50 7.52 2.03 9.37
C TYR A 50 8.02 3.27 10.11
N ARG A 51 7.49 4.44 9.79
CA ARG A 51 7.83 5.71 10.46
C ARG A 51 7.50 5.71 11.95
N LEU A 52 6.38 5.12 12.32
CA LEU A 52 5.95 5.01 13.72
C LEU A 52 6.83 4.03 14.50
N LEU A 53 7.14 2.87 13.92
CA LEU A 53 7.91 1.81 14.58
C LEU A 53 9.39 2.16 14.74
N TRP A 54 10.03 2.77 13.73
CA TRP A 54 11.48 3.04 13.73
C TRP A 54 11.84 4.52 13.81
N ARG A 55 10.88 5.43 13.82
CA ARG A 55 11.07 6.89 13.82
C ARG A 55 11.93 7.40 12.66
N ARG A 56 11.99 6.63 11.57
CA ARG A 56 12.74 6.91 10.34
C ARG A 56 11.82 6.69 9.14
N TRP A 57 12.08 7.40 8.04
CA TRP A 57 11.38 7.14 6.79
C TRP A 57 12.02 5.97 6.06
N PRO A 58 11.23 5.07 5.44
CA PRO A 58 11.75 4.02 4.58
C PRO A 58 12.35 4.60 3.30
N GLU A 59 13.12 3.80 2.56
CA GLU A 59 13.47 4.12 1.19
C GLU A 59 12.35 3.61 0.28
N ILE A 60 11.83 4.51 -0.58
CA ILE A 60 10.79 4.17 -1.54
C ILE A 60 11.48 3.89 -2.88
N GLU A 61 11.30 2.70 -3.41
CA GLU A 61 11.77 2.32 -4.73
C GLU A 61 10.60 2.34 -5.72
N VAL A 62 10.74 3.13 -6.77
CA VAL A 62 9.74 3.24 -7.85
C VAL A 62 10.22 2.39 -9.01
N SER A 63 9.37 1.44 -9.45
CA SER A 63 9.65 0.53 -10.57
C SER A 63 8.45 0.46 -11.51
N PRO A 64 8.60 -0.05 -12.75
CA PRO A 64 7.48 -0.26 -13.67
C PRO A 64 6.37 -1.18 -13.13
N PHE A 65 6.72 -2.03 -12.16
CA PHE A 65 5.80 -3.00 -11.54
C PHE A 65 5.12 -2.46 -10.28
N GLY A 66 5.40 -1.21 -9.88
CA GLY A 66 4.80 -0.57 -8.72
C GLY A 66 5.81 0.12 -7.80
N LEU A 67 5.31 0.53 -6.64
CA LEU A 67 6.09 1.08 -5.55
C LEU A 67 6.50 -0.05 -4.61
N CYS A 68 7.73 -0.03 -4.14
CA CYS A 68 8.24 -0.99 -3.16
C CYS A 68 8.97 -0.27 -2.04
N LEU A 69 8.62 -0.60 -0.80
CA LEU A 69 9.32 -0.10 0.38
C LEU A 69 10.57 -0.94 0.63
N ARG A 70 11.75 -0.33 0.46
CA ARG A 70 13.01 -0.97 0.89
C ARG A 70 13.17 -0.83 2.40
N LEU A 71 12.97 -1.95 3.07
CA LEU A 71 13.29 -2.11 4.48
C LEU A 71 14.81 -2.31 4.59
N ARG A 72 15.51 -1.42 5.30
CA ARG A 72 16.98 -1.43 5.41
C ARG A 72 17.49 -2.56 6.32
N GLY A 73 17.07 -3.81 6.12
CA GLY A 73 17.62 -4.95 6.88
C GLY A 73 17.67 -4.75 8.40
N LEU A 74 16.77 -3.96 8.96
CA LEU A 74 16.67 -3.76 10.39
C LEU A 74 16.13 -5.05 11.03
N PRO A 75 16.70 -5.50 12.12
CA PRO A 75 16.12 -6.61 12.86
C PRO A 75 14.70 -6.23 13.29
N MET A 76 13.73 -7.07 12.92
CA MET A 76 12.33 -6.89 13.24
C MET A 76 11.87 -8.02 14.16
N THR A 77 11.03 -7.69 15.13
CA THR A 77 10.27 -8.69 15.87
C THR A 77 9.09 -9.15 15.03
N ASN A 78 8.58 -10.37 15.25
CA ASN A 78 7.39 -10.89 14.57
C ASN A 78 6.18 -9.93 14.66
N LEU A 79 6.02 -9.25 15.79
CA LEU A 79 4.95 -8.26 15.97
C LEU A 79 5.16 -7.02 15.09
N GLN A 80 6.39 -6.53 14.98
CA GLN A 80 6.71 -5.38 14.11
C GLN A 80 6.49 -5.72 12.64
N GLU A 81 6.87 -6.92 12.21
CA GLU A 81 6.64 -7.40 10.85
C GLU A 81 5.14 -7.55 10.58
N LEU A 82 4.38 -8.13 11.51
CA LEU A 82 2.92 -8.25 11.40
C LEU A 82 2.24 -6.88 11.29
N LEU A 83 2.59 -5.93 12.16
CA LEU A 83 2.03 -4.58 12.13
C LEU A 83 2.38 -3.84 10.84
N LEU A 84 3.61 -4.01 10.36
CA LEU A 84 4.05 -3.41 9.12
C LEU A 84 3.29 -3.98 7.93
N ALA A 85 3.20 -5.31 7.82
CA ALA A 85 2.48 -5.98 6.73
C ALA A 85 0.97 -5.69 6.75
N ALA A 86 0.35 -5.59 7.92
CA ALA A 86 -1.07 -5.29 8.03
C ALA A 86 -1.43 -3.82 7.72
N ALA A 87 -0.46 -2.90 7.79
CA ALA A 87 -0.73 -1.46 7.70
C ALA A 87 -1.24 -1.02 6.32
N GLY A 88 -0.70 -1.55 5.23
CA GLY A 88 -1.16 -1.26 3.86
C GLY A 88 -2.61 -1.66 3.65
N PRO A 89 -2.94 -2.97 3.80
CA PRO A 89 -4.32 -3.44 3.69
C PRO A 89 -5.28 -2.71 4.62
N ALA A 90 -4.88 -2.45 5.87
CA ALA A 90 -5.71 -1.75 6.85
C ALA A 90 -6.09 -0.34 6.38
N VAL A 91 -5.14 0.43 5.82
CA VAL A 91 -5.44 1.77 5.30
C VAL A 91 -6.44 1.72 4.14
N ASN A 92 -6.32 0.77 3.22
CA ASN A 92 -7.27 0.61 2.13
C ASN A 92 -8.68 0.23 2.65
N LEU A 93 -8.78 -0.71 3.58
CA LEU A 93 -10.06 -1.12 4.16
C LEU A 93 -10.71 0.02 4.94
N LEU A 94 -9.92 0.80 5.69
CA LEU A 94 -10.40 1.98 6.40
C LEU A 94 -10.86 3.08 5.42
N ALA A 95 -10.14 3.31 4.33
CA ALA A 95 -10.53 4.27 3.29
C ALA A 95 -11.84 3.86 2.61
N CYS A 96 -12.00 2.56 2.31
CA CYS A 96 -13.26 2.02 1.79
C CYS A 96 -14.42 2.29 2.77
N ALA A 97 -14.25 1.92 4.03
CA ALA A 97 -15.28 2.12 5.06
C ALA A 97 -15.61 3.61 5.26
N ALA A 98 -14.59 4.47 5.29
CA ALA A 98 -14.75 5.91 5.49
C ALA A 98 -15.54 6.56 4.34
N VAL A 99 -15.21 6.25 3.07
CA VAL A 99 -15.94 6.82 1.93
C VAL A 99 -17.38 6.32 1.86
N LEU A 100 -17.63 5.03 2.18
CA LEU A 100 -18.99 4.50 2.25
C LEU A 100 -19.81 5.17 3.36
N ALA A 101 -19.23 5.37 4.54
CA ALA A 101 -19.87 6.08 5.63
C ALA A 101 -20.16 7.55 5.26
N PHE A 102 -19.21 8.22 4.61
CA PHE A 102 -19.39 9.59 4.11
C PHE A 102 -20.54 9.67 3.09
N MET A 103 -20.58 8.75 2.11
CA MET A 103 -21.66 8.70 1.11
C MET A 103 -23.03 8.45 1.72
N ARG A 104 -23.11 7.63 2.78
CA ARG A 104 -24.36 7.42 3.53
C ARG A 104 -24.86 8.69 4.19
N ALA A 105 -23.96 9.55 4.68
CA ALA A 105 -24.29 10.78 5.38
C ALA A 105 -24.59 11.96 4.43
N THR A 106 -24.14 11.88 3.18
CA THR A 106 -24.25 12.97 2.19
C THR A 106 -25.06 12.54 0.98
N ALA A 107 -24.38 12.08 -0.07
CA ALA A 107 -24.98 11.56 -1.29
C ALA A 107 -24.05 10.50 -1.92
N TYR A 108 -24.67 9.53 -2.56
CA TYR A 108 -23.95 8.52 -3.31
C TYR A 108 -23.41 9.08 -4.62
N THR A 109 -22.13 8.86 -4.88
CA THR A 109 -21.46 9.29 -6.10
C THR A 109 -20.80 8.11 -6.82
N TYR A 110 -20.79 8.15 -8.14
CA TYR A 110 -20.12 7.13 -8.95
C TYR A 110 -18.62 7.01 -8.60
N GLY A 111 -17.91 8.14 -8.50
CA GLY A 111 -16.50 8.17 -8.11
C GLY A 111 -16.25 7.61 -6.71
N GLY A 112 -17.16 7.85 -5.75
CA GLY A 112 -17.08 7.30 -4.41
C GLY A 112 -17.19 5.78 -4.40
N TYR A 113 -18.11 5.19 -5.19
CA TYR A 113 -18.20 3.74 -5.34
C TYR A 113 -16.94 3.14 -5.96
N TRP A 114 -16.40 3.75 -7.03
CA TRP A 114 -15.16 3.27 -7.63
C TRP A 114 -13.98 3.34 -6.66
N PHE A 115 -13.85 4.43 -5.92
CA PHE A 115 -12.83 4.55 -4.90
C PHE A 115 -12.99 3.49 -3.80
N ALA A 116 -14.22 3.24 -3.32
CA ALA A 116 -14.49 2.21 -2.34
C ALA A 116 -14.15 0.81 -2.85
N CYS A 117 -14.63 0.47 -4.07
CA CYS A 117 -14.36 -0.83 -4.69
C CYS A 117 -12.86 -1.06 -4.93
N CYS A 118 -12.15 -0.06 -5.46
CA CYS A 118 -10.70 -0.18 -5.68
C CYS A 118 -9.94 -0.37 -4.37
N ASN A 119 -10.28 0.38 -3.31
CA ASN A 119 -9.65 0.20 -2.00
C ASN A 119 -9.95 -1.17 -1.40
N LEU A 120 -11.21 -1.63 -1.49
CA LEU A 120 -11.57 -2.97 -1.03
C LEU A 120 -10.78 -4.04 -1.79
N LEU A 121 -10.70 -3.93 -3.11
CA LEU A 121 -10.01 -4.90 -3.95
C LEU A 121 -8.50 -4.92 -3.65
N VAL A 122 -7.85 -3.76 -3.60
CA VAL A 122 -6.41 -3.65 -3.28
C VAL A 122 -6.13 -4.18 -1.87
N GLY A 123 -6.93 -3.79 -0.87
CA GLY A 123 -6.75 -4.26 0.51
C GLY A 123 -6.99 -5.75 0.65
N ALA A 124 -8.07 -6.29 0.09
CA ALA A 124 -8.41 -7.71 0.19
C ALA A 124 -7.43 -8.60 -0.59
N SER A 125 -7.03 -8.20 -1.81
CA SER A 125 -6.06 -8.97 -2.59
C SER A 125 -4.70 -9.06 -1.91
N ASN A 126 -4.25 -7.98 -1.26
CA ASN A 126 -2.98 -7.98 -0.52
C ASN A 126 -3.03 -8.82 0.77
N LEU A 127 -4.21 -9.15 1.29
CA LEU A 127 -4.35 -10.08 2.43
C LEU A 127 -4.26 -11.56 2.02
N LEU A 128 -4.25 -11.89 0.73
CA LEU A 128 -4.08 -13.27 0.28
C LEU A 128 -2.68 -13.79 0.65
N PRO A 129 -2.56 -15.03 1.15
CA PRO A 129 -1.27 -15.61 1.57
C PRO A 129 -0.45 -16.08 0.35
N LEU A 130 -0.24 -15.20 -0.63
CA LEU A 130 0.50 -15.48 -1.86
C LEU A 130 1.87 -14.78 -1.81
N PRO A 131 2.93 -15.40 -2.38
CA PRO A 131 4.25 -14.80 -2.44
C PRO A 131 4.23 -13.40 -3.06
N GLY A 132 4.86 -12.44 -2.38
CA GLY A 132 4.92 -11.04 -2.84
C GLY A 132 3.77 -10.16 -2.37
N LEU A 133 2.77 -10.69 -1.65
CA LEU A 133 1.69 -9.94 -1.01
C LEU A 133 1.88 -9.89 0.51
N ASP A 134 1.27 -8.91 1.16
CA ASP A 134 1.38 -8.72 2.61
C ASP A 134 0.81 -9.89 3.41
N GLY A 135 -0.24 -10.53 2.87
CA GLY A 135 -0.87 -11.71 3.47
C GLY A 135 0.09 -12.88 3.68
N ALA A 136 1.12 -13.04 2.85
CA ALA A 136 2.15 -14.05 3.06
C ALA A 136 2.99 -13.75 4.31
N HIS A 137 3.38 -12.48 4.52
CA HIS A 137 4.09 -12.05 5.72
C HIS A 137 3.23 -12.18 6.97
N ILE A 138 1.95 -11.77 6.89
CA ILE A 138 0.98 -11.91 7.97
C ILE A 138 0.83 -13.38 8.37
N ALA A 139 0.63 -14.28 7.39
CA ALA A 139 0.47 -15.72 7.64
C ALA A 139 1.74 -16.32 8.27
N ALA A 140 2.93 -15.96 7.76
CA ALA A 140 4.20 -16.42 8.32
C ALA A 140 4.36 -15.98 9.79
N CYS A 141 4.07 -14.71 10.10
CA CYS A 141 4.14 -14.19 11.47
C CYS A 141 3.18 -14.94 12.41
N LEU A 142 1.93 -15.17 12.00
CA LEU A 142 0.91 -15.87 12.79
C LEU A 142 1.32 -17.32 13.06
N LEU A 143 1.87 -18.02 12.08
CA LEU A 143 2.38 -19.38 12.25
C LEU A 143 3.56 -19.47 13.23
N HIS A 144 4.43 -18.43 13.27
CA HIS A 144 5.53 -18.35 14.23
C HIS A 144 5.06 -18.06 15.66
N PHE A 145 3.94 -17.33 15.85
CA PHE A 145 3.35 -17.13 17.18
C PHE A 145 2.74 -18.42 17.75
N GLY A 146 2.21 -19.30 16.91
CA GLY A 146 1.59 -20.55 17.34
C GLY A 146 2.58 -21.69 17.69
N ARG A 147 3.90 -21.49 17.50
CA ARG A 147 4.95 -22.49 17.78
C ARG A 147 5.73 -22.23 19.08
N LYS A 148 5.31 -21.29 19.89
CA LYS A 148 5.80 -21.05 21.25
C LYS A 148 4.74 -21.53 22.22
#